data_bbcc86977163756b3d8ad1072ca39645
#
_entry.id   bbcc86977163756b3d8ad1072ca39645
#
_cell.length_a   1.000
_cell.length_b   1.000
_cell.length_c   1.000
_cell.angle_alpha   90.00
_cell.angle_beta   90.00
_cell.angle_gamma   90.00
#
_symmetry.space_group_name_H-M   'P 1'
#
loop_
_entity.id
_entity.type
_entity.pdbx_description
1 polymer ?
#
loop_
_entity_poly.entity_id
_entity_poly.type
_entity_poly.pdbx_seq_one_letter_code
_entity_poly.pdbx_strand_id
1 'polypeptide(L)'
;MAMRMPNGYGSVIKLSGKRRKPYAVRITIGFKLAGPADQPHAVQQYKYLEYFEKRADAVRYLSDYNAGIKVREHVALSDIPTFKDVFDLWISERENSRKGMAKSLFHVYNAAFKKFEDIHHMKICNIRHADLQEIINSNSDMSKSTIYNMMTVCHEIAGYAIKNDYITADFSKYLTAEFRDPEQIHRPFTHTEIERLRRDCGLDGAQFALITIYTGLRPSELLQAVFTDEDLARGYIVAGLKTDAGKNRVIPLHAEIIPIIRGRLLHSTDGHLFRPLSLGAFRTRVWNPYMEAVGMDHLPHDGRHTCATLMESAGVPANRRKLILGHALRDVTDAVYTHVPPEALVMEIQKIHP
;
A
#
# COMPACT_ATOMS: atom_id res chain seq x y z
N MET A 1 34.39 -45.55 9.58
CA MET A 1 33.40 -46.07 10.53
C MET A 1 32.11 -45.35 10.32
N ALA A 2 30.97 -46.05 10.19
CA ALA A 2 29.66 -45.42 10.09
C ALA A 2 29.30 -44.83 11.48
N MET A 3 29.08 -43.53 11.55
CA MET A 3 28.73 -42.79 12.74
C MET A 3 27.37 -43.32 13.27
N ARG A 4 27.35 -43.91 14.48
CA ARG A 4 26.11 -44.37 15.12
C ARG A 4 25.34 -43.16 15.62
N MET A 5 24.12 -42.98 15.13
CA MET A 5 23.22 -41.94 15.60
C MET A 5 22.70 -42.25 17.01
N PRO A 6 22.37 -41.22 17.83
CA PRO A 6 21.80 -41.42 19.16
C PRO A 6 20.50 -42.23 19.14
N ASN A 7 20.21 -42.91 20.26
CA ASN A 7 18.94 -43.65 20.41
C ASN A 7 17.75 -42.68 20.24
N GLY A 8 16.77 -43.12 19.45
CA GLY A 8 15.59 -42.28 19.15
C GLY A 8 15.73 -41.34 17.96
N TYR A 9 16.96 -41.10 17.46
CA TYR A 9 17.20 -40.18 16.36
C TYR A 9 16.58 -40.62 15.01
N GLY A 10 16.28 -41.90 14.86
CA GLY A 10 15.84 -42.50 13.61
C GLY A 10 17.01 -43.00 12.74
N SER A 11 16.72 -43.44 11.53
CA SER A 11 17.73 -44.00 10.62
C SER A 11 17.38 -43.77 9.17
N VAL A 12 18.44 -43.63 8.34
CA VAL A 12 18.35 -43.65 6.88
C VAL A 12 18.80 -45.02 6.40
N ILE A 13 17.94 -45.73 5.70
CA ILE A 13 18.22 -47.05 5.15
C ILE A 13 18.12 -47.03 3.63
N LYS A 14 18.88 -47.92 2.98
CA LYS A 14 18.74 -48.17 1.54
C LYS A 14 17.84 -49.41 1.37
N LEU A 15 16.75 -49.24 0.66
CA LEU A 15 15.81 -50.30 0.33
C LEU A 15 16.36 -51.14 -0.84
N SER A 16 16.11 -52.42 -0.84
CA SER A 16 16.48 -53.34 -1.90
C SER A 16 15.59 -53.18 -3.16
N GLY A 17 16.12 -53.63 -4.32
CA GLY A 17 15.44 -53.60 -5.61
C GLY A 17 15.67 -52.30 -6.42
N LYS A 18 15.24 -52.33 -7.70
CA LYS A 18 15.32 -51.16 -8.61
C LYS A 18 14.23 -50.15 -8.26
N ARG A 19 14.53 -49.21 -7.39
CA ARG A 19 13.61 -48.18 -6.92
C ARG A 19 14.09 -46.78 -7.37
N ARG A 20 13.20 -45.90 -7.82
CA ARG A 20 13.51 -44.54 -8.13
C ARG A 20 13.98 -43.74 -6.90
N LYS A 21 13.38 -44.03 -5.72
CA LYS A 21 13.72 -43.42 -4.42
C LYS A 21 14.19 -44.53 -3.45
N PRO A 22 15.46 -44.95 -3.50
CA PRO A 22 15.93 -46.11 -2.73
C PRO A 22 16.25 -45.80 -1.26
N TYR A 23 16.37 -44.56 -0.84
CA TYR A 23 16.69 -44.20 0.53
C TYR A 23 15.44 -43.80 1.30
N ALA A 24 15.19 -44.52 2.41
CA ALA A 24 14.04 -44.27 3.28
C ALA A 24 14.49 -43.72 4.64
N VAL A 25 13.79 -42.69 5.12
CA VAL A 25 13.92 -42.21 6.50
C VAL A 25 12.87 -42.89 7.36
N ARG A 26 13.30 -43.47 8.50
CA ARG A 26 12.40 -44.11 9.45
C ARG A 26 12.74 -43.75 10.90
N ILE A 27 11.73 -43.69 11.74
CA ILE A 27 11.85 -43.54 13.19
C ILE A 27 11.29 -44.78 13.89
N THR A 28 11.82 -45.08 15.07
CA THR A 28 11.27 -46.14 15.94
C THR A 28 10.05 -45.60 16.67
N ILE A 29 8.91 -46.27 16.55
CA ILE A 29 7.66 -45.89 17.22
C ILE A 29 7.32 -46.79 18.41
N GLY A 30 8.07 -47.87 18.59
CA GLY A 30 7.85 -48.84 19.69
C GLY A 30 8.53 -50.17 19.43
N PHE A 31 8.21 -51.14 20.27
CA PHE A 31 8.68 -52.51 20.17
C PHE A 31 7.46 -53.45 20.21
N LYS A 32 7.52 -54.51 19.45
CA LYS A 32 6.56 -55.59 19.46
C LYS A 32 7.26 -56.88 19.88
N LEU A 33 6.66 -57.65 20.76
CA LEU A 33 7.14 -58.98 21.05
C LEU A 33 6.84 -59.92 19.87
N ALA A 34 7.85 -60.62 19.42
CA ALA A 34 7.76 -61.61 18.35
C ALA A 34 8.57 -62.86 18.77
N GLY A 35 8.26 -63.98 18.17
CA GLY A 35 8.89 -65.27 18.48
C GLY A 35 7.94 -66.20 19.21
N PRO A 36 8.37 -67.47 19.42
CA PRO A 36 7.61 -68.48 20.19
C PRO A 36 7.37 -68.02 21.63
N ALA A 37 6.31 -68.50 22.26
CA ALA A 37 5.90 -68.12 23.62
C ALA A 37 6.96 -68.39 24.68
N ASP A 38 7.82 -69.36 24.45
CA ASP A 38 8.93 -69.74 25.30
C ASP A 38 10.21 -68.94 25.11
N GLN A 39 10.36 -68.23 23.98
CA GLN A 39 11.50 -67.34 23.66
C GLN A 39 11.08 -66.07 22.99
N PRO A 40 10.29 -65.20 23.65
CA PRO A 40 9.89 -63.90 23.06
C PRO A 40 11.07 -62.94 22.93
N HIS A 41 11.19 -62.32 21.79
CA HIS A 41 12.17 -61.26 21.59
C HIS A 41 11.52 -59.95 21.10
N ALA A 42 12.09 -58.85 21.49
CA ALA A 42 11.57 -57.54 21.11
C ALA A 42 12.01 -57.16 19.69
N VAL A 43 11.05 -56.88 18.82
CA VAL A 43 11.27 -56.41 17.46
C VAL A 43 10.86 -54.95 17.37
N GLN A 44 11.76 -54.12 16.87
CA GLN A 44 11.48 -52.69 16.67
C GLN A 44 10.40 -52.47 15.62
N GLN A 45 9.45 -51.60 15.94
CA GLN A 45 8.47 -51.10 15.01
C GLN A 45 8.92 -49.74 14.47
N TYR A 46 8.84 -49.60 13.17
CA TYR A 46 9.28 -48.41 12.47
C TYR A 46 8.11 -47.71 11.77
N LYS A 47 8.12 -46.37 11.86
CA LYS A 47 7.33 -45.50 10.98
C LYS A 47 8.26 -44.94 9.92
N TYR A 48 7.91 -45.12 8.65
CA TYR A 48 8.61 -44.50 7.53
C TYR A 48 8.06 -43.07 7.34
N LEU A 49 8.98 -42.11 7.29
CA LEU A 49 8.62 -40.71 7.17
C LEU A 49 8.60 -40.26 5.70
N GLU A 50 9.70 -40.56 4.94
CA GLU A 50 9.83 -40.09 3.55
C GLU A 50 10.86 -40.96 2.80
N TYR A 51 10.85 -40.88 1.42
CA TYR A 51 11.71 -41.63 0.52
C TYR A 51 12.47 -40.70 -0.41
N PHE A 52 13.77 -40.96 -0.64
CA PHE A 52 14.67 -40.09 -1.38
C PHE A 52 15.47 -40.80 -2.47
N GLU A 53 15.83 -40.08 -3.52
CA GLU A 53 16.73 -40.59 -4.57
C GLU A 53 18.18 -40.63 -4.10
N LYS A 54 18.60 -39.65 -3.27
CA LYS A 54 19.97 -39.52 -2.75
C LYS A 54 20.03 -39.68 -1.25
N ARG A 55 21.09 -40.36 -0.76
CA ARG A 55 21.30 -40.57 0.68
C ARG A 55 21.51 -39.23 1.42
N ALA A 56 22.15 -38.26 0.80
CA ALA A 56 22.39 -36.94 1.43
C ALA A 56 21.09 -36.22 1.80
N ASP A 57 20.10 -36.25 0.92
CA ASP A 57 18.81 -35.60 1.13
C ASP A 57 18.02 -36.30 2.26
N ALA A 58 18.09 -37.61 2.32
CA ALA A 58 17.48 -38.40 3.41
C ALA A 58 18.13 -38.08 4.77
N VAL A 59 19.45 -37.91 4.82
CA VAL A 59 20.15 -37.54 6.07
C VAL A 59 19.81 -36.11 6.49
N ARG A 60 19.75 -35.18 5.56
CA ARG A 60 19.33 -33.80 5.84
C ARG A 60 17.91 -33.78 6.39
N TYR A 61 16.97 -34.45 5.73
CA TYR A 61 15.58 -34.57 6.17
C TYR A 61 15.48 -35.11 7.62
N LEU A 62 16.24 -36.16 7.94
CA LEU A 62 16.23 -36.72 9.30
C LEU A 62 16.80 -35.72 10.33
N SER A 63 17.82 -34.94 9.95
CA SER A 63 18.39 -33.91 10.80
C SER A 63 17.37 -32.80 11.09
N ASP A 64 16.70 -32.31 10.05
CA ASP A 64 15.70 -31.25 10.13
C ASP A 64 14.47 -31.70 10.95
N TYR A 65 14.04 -32.97 10.75
CA TYR A 65 12.97 -33.58 11.54
C TYR A 65 13.30 -33.60 13.04
N ASN A 66 14.51 -34.00 13.41
CA ASN A 66 14.95 -34.05 14.81
C ASN A 66 15.22 -32.65 15.41
N ALA A 67 15.54 -31.67 14.60
CA ALA A 67 15.66 -30.28 15.01
C ALA A 67 14.31 -29.59 15.26
N GLY A 68 13.17 -30.31 15.08
CA GLY A 68 11.83 -29.74 15.20
C GLY A 68 11.48 -28.77 14.09
N ILE A 69 12.34 -28.69 13.07
CA ILE A 69 12.04 -27.95 11.85
C ILE A 69 10.90 -28.74 11.18
N LYS A 70 9.73 -28.09 10.95
CA LYS A 70 8.65 -28.68 10.17
C LYS A 70 9.23 -29.11 8.82
N VAL A 71 9.50 -30.42 8.69
CA VAL A 71 10.01 -30.98 7.43
C VAL A 71 8.83 -31.00 6.49
N ARG A 72 8.83 -30.06 5.58
CA ARG A 72 7.80 -29.94 4.54
C ARG A 72 7.87 -31.15 3.63
N GLU A 73 6.71 -31.63 3.18
CA GLU A 73 6.65 -32.44 1.96
C GLU A 73 7.52 -31.74 0.91
N HIS A 74 8.45 -32.46 0.31
CA HIS A 74 9.31 -31.92 -0.73
C HIS A 74 8.44 -31.45 -1.89
N VAL A 75 8.08 -30.16 -1.90
CA VAL A 75 7.60 -29.51 -3.11
C VAL A 75 8.71 -29.66 -4.12
N ALA A 76 8.45 -30.33 -5.23
CA ALA A 76 9.44 -30.46 -6.29
C ALA A 76 9.93 -29.07 -6.65
N LEU A 77 11.23 -28.87 -6.90
CA LEU A 77 11.78 -27.56 -7.29
C LEU A 77 11.04 -26.94 -8.49
N SER A 78 10.42 -27.79 -9.34
CA SER A 78 9.51 -27.39 -10.42
C SER A 78 8.28 -26.64 -9.92
N ASP A 79 7.78 -26.95 -8.72
CA ASP A 79 6.50 -26.48 -8.20
C ASP A 79 6.64 -25.25 -7.29
N ILE A 80 7.90 -24.85 -7.01
CA ILE A 80 8.16 -23.59 -6.29
C ILE A 80 7.87 -22.42 -7.23
N PRO A 81 7.01 -21.47 -6.83
CA PRO A 81 6.67 -20.32 -7.68
C PRO A 81 7.86 -19.38 -7.89
N THR A 82 7.84 -18.64 -8.98
CA THR A 82 8.79 -17.55 -9.23
C THR A 82 8.42 -16.31 -8.38
N PHE A 83 9.31 -15.33 -8.33
CA PHE A 83 9.06 -14.03 -7.69
C PHE A 83 7.81 -13.37 -8.27
N LYS A 84 7.64 -13.46 -9.60
CA LYS A 84 6.46 -12.96 -10.29
C LYS A 84 5.20 -13.75 -9.94
N ASP A 85 5.25 -15.06 -9.91
CA ASP A 85 4.09 -15.88 -9.57
C ASP A 85 3.59 -15.57 -8.16
N VAL A 86 4.52 -15.35 -7.20
CA VAL A 86 4.15 -14.98 -5.82
C VAL A 86 3.51 -13.59 -5.77
N PHE A 87 4.01 -12.63 -6.54
CA PHE A 87 3.38 -11.31 -6.65
C PHE A 87 1.94 -11.41 -7.20
N ASP A 88 1.76 -12.15 -8.30
CA ASP A 88 0.45 -12.31 -8.93
C ASP A 88 -0.56 -13.01 -7.98
N LEU A 89 -0.12 -14.04 -7.26
CA LEU A 89 -0.93 -14.73 -6.26
C LEU A 89 -1.30 -13.81 -5.09
N TRP A 90 -0.35 -13.04 -4.57
CA TRP A 90 -0.58 -12.07 -3.51
C TRP A 90 -1.56 -10.97 -3.91
N ILE A 91 -1.40 -10.41 -5.12
CA ILE A 91 -2.33 -9.40 -5.67
C ILE A 91 -3.73 -9.99 -5.78
N SER A 92 -3.87 -11.19 -6.34
CA SER A 92 -5.15 -11.88 -6.49
C SER A 92 -5.84 -12.13 -5.14
N GLU A 93 -5.08 -12.56 -4.11
CA GLU A 93 -5.64 -12.72 -2.76
C GLU A 93 -6.15 -11.39 -2.19
N ARG A 94 -5.41 -10.28 -2.40
CA ARG A 94 -5.84 -8.96 -1.93
C ARG A 94 -7.06 -8.42 -2.66
N GLU A 95 -7.17 -8.62 -3.96
CA GLU A 95 -8.34 -8.23 -4.75
C GLU A 95 -9.59 -8.99 -4.31
N ASN A 96 -9.45 -10.28 -4.04
CA ASN A 96 -10.54 -11.15 -3.60
C ASN A 96 -10.84 -11.04 -2.09
N SER A 97 -10.07 -10.25 -1.34
CA SER A 97 -10.30 -10.02 0.08
C SER A 97 -11.59 -9.22 0.31
N ARG A 98 -12.21 -9.37 1.50
CA ARG A 98 -13.46 -8.69 1.88
C ARG A 98 -13.43 -7.16 1.70
N LYS A 99 -12.26 -6.53 1.80
CA LYS A 99 -12.07 -5.08 1.61
C LYS A 99 -11.74 -4.72 0.16
N GLY A 100 -11.32 -5.71 -0.65
CA GLY A 100 -10.78 -5.48 -1.97
C GLY A 100 -9.50 -4.63 -1.98
N MET A 101 -8.97 -4.37 -3.16
CA MET A 101 -7.86 -3.43 -3.34
C MET A 101 -8.28 -2.28 -4.25
N ALA A 102 -7.99 -1.04 -3.83
CA ALA A 102 -8.26 0.12 -4.68
C ALA A 102 -7.40 0.05 -5.97
N LYS A 103 -8.01 0.31 -7.13
CA LYS A 103 -7.31 0.32 -8.43
C LYS A 103 -6.05 1.19 -8.43
N SER A 104 -6.09 2.34 -7.72
CA SER A 104 -4.92 3.22 -7.60
C SER A 104 -3.76 2.56 -6.85
N LEU A 105 -4.04 1.78 -5.81
CA LEU A 105 -3.01 1.06 -5.05
C LEU A 105 -2.42 -0.09 -5.88
N PHE A 106 -3.25 -0.81 -6.65
CA PHE A 106 -2.79 -1.80 -7.60
C PHE A 106 -1.77 -1.20 -8.59
N HIS A 107 -2.08 -0.05 -9.18
CA HIS A 107 -1.15 0.63 -10.09
C HIS A 107 0.17 1.01 -9.42
N VAL A 108 0.12 1.48 -8.17
CA VAL A 108 1.33 1.82 -7.39
C VAL A 108 2.20 0.58 -7.15
N TYR A 109 1.61 -0.52 -6.70
CA TYR A 109 2.35 -1.76 -6.45
C TYR A 109 2.89 -2.38 -7.73
N ASN A 110 2.10 -2.38 -8.81
CA ASN A 110 2.55 -2.90 -10.10
C ASN A 110 3.71 -2.07 -10.69
N ALA A 111 3.66 -0.74 -10.56
CA ALA A 111 4.76 0.13 -10.98
C ALA A 111 6.04 -0.11 -10.15
N ALA A 112 5.90 -0.31 -8.83
CA ALA A 112 7.01 -0.65 -7.96
C ALA A 112 7.58 -2.04 -8.27
N PHE A 113 6.72 -3.05 -8.48
CA PHE A 113 7.12 -4.41 -8.83
C PHE A 113 7.87 -4.48 -10.15
N LYS A 114 7.46 -3.68 -11.15
CA LYS A 114 8.14 -3.61 -12.45
C LYS A 114 9.63 -3.24 -12.34
N LYS A 115 10.04 -2.55 -11.27
CA LYS A 115 11.46 -2.23 -11.04
C LYS A 115 12.34 -3.46 -10.76
N PHE A 116 11.73 -4.58 -10.44
CA PHE A 116 12.38 -5.87 -10.16
C PHE A 116 12.32 -6.85 -11.35
N GLU A 117 12.12 -6.36 -12.58
CA GLU A 117 11.89 -7.17 -13.77
C GLU A 117 13.00 -8.22 -13.99
N ASP A 118 14.24 -7.88 -13.69
CA ASP A 118 15.41 -8.76 -13.87
C ASP A 118 15.32 -10.05 -13.03
N ILE A 119 14.63 -10.02 -11.91
CA ILE A 119 14.48 -11.17 -11.00
C ILE A 119 13.08 -11.81 -11.04
N HIS A 120 12.16 -11.33 -11.87
CA HIS A 120 10.80 -11.88 -11.96
C HIS A 120 10.78 -13.39 -12.23
N HIS A 121 11.73 -13.89 -13.03
CA HIS A 121 11.83 -15.31 -13.42
C HIS A 121 12.48 -16.19 -12.34
N MET A 122 13.13 -15.60 -11.34
CA MET A 122 13.82 -16.35 -10.30
C MET A 122 12.82 -17.05 -9.37
N LYS A 123 13.13 -18.29 -8.99
CA LYS A 123 12.35 -19.00 -7.98
C LYS A 123 12.43 -18.27 -6.65
N ILE A 124 11.30 -18.11 -5.96
CA ILE A 124 11.20 -17.33 -4.71
C ILE A 124 12.17 -17.81 -3.62
N CYS A 125 12.45 -19.11 -3.58
CA CYS A 125 13.41 -19.70 -2.64
C CYS A 125 14.89 -19.36 -2.95
N ASN A 126 15.18 -18.83 -4.13
CA ASN A 126 16.52 -18.43 -4.56
C ASN A 126 16.75 -16.93 -4.39
N ILE A 127 15.71 -16.13 -4.16
CA ILE A 127 15.81 -14.70 -3.91
C ILE A 127 16.54 -14.46 -2.58
N ARG A 128 17.53 -13.59 -2.60
CA ARG A 128 18.32 -13.18 -1.45
C ARG A 128 18.13 -11.71 -1.16
N HIS A 129 18.42 -11.31 0.06
CA HIS A 129 18.44 -9.90 0.46
C HIS A 129 19.30 -9.04 -0.48
N ALA A 130 20.49 -9.54 -0.88
CA ALA A 130 21.40 -8.82 -1.75
C ALA A 130 20.78 -8.49 -3.11
N ASP A 131 20.01 -9.41 -3.71
CA ASP A 131 19.39 -9.22 -5.02
C ASP A 131 18.40 -8.05 -4.99
N LEU A 132 17.60 -7.96 -3.91
CA LEU A 132 16.64 -6.86 -3.73
C LEU A 132 17.33 -5.55 -3.38
N GLN A 133 18.33 -5.59 -2.50
CA GLN A 133 19.06 -4.39 -2.08
C GLN A 133 19.80 -3.74 -3.24
N GLU A 134 20.41 -4.53 -4.13
CA GLU A 134 21.09 -4.04 -5.33
C GLU A 134 20.11 -3.28 -6.25
N ILE A 135 18.91 -3.85 -6.48
CA ILE A 135 17.89 -3.20 -7.30
C ILE A 135 17.36 -1.92 -6.62
N ILE A 136 17.17 -1.91 -5.31
CA ILE A 136 16.76 -0.71 -4.56
C ILE A 136 17.84 0.37 -4.69
N ASN A 137 19.10 0.04 -4.50
CA ASN A 137 20.22 0.97 -4.57
C ASN A 137 20.38 1.57 -5.98
N SER A 138 20.17 0.76 -7.02
CA SER A 138 20.24 1.23 -8.42
C SER A 138 19.11 2.19 -8.80
N ASN A 139 18.08 2.32 -7.95
CA ASN A 139 16.98 3.27 -8.10
C ASN A 139 17.01 4.41 -7.06
N SER A 140 18.15 4.67 -6.42
CA SER A 140 18.30 5.71 -5.36
C SER A 140 18.04 7.14 -5.82
N ASP A 141 18.02 7.40 -7.14
CA ASP A 141 17.62 8.66 -7.77
C ASP A 141 16.10 8.90 -7.73
N MET A 142 15.32 7.86 -7.44
CA MET A 142 13.87 7.94 -7.35
C MET A 142 13.39 8.66 -6.09
N SER A 143 12.13 9.09 -6.11
CA SER A 143 11.51 9.71 -4.94
C SER A 143 11.41 8.75 -3.76
N LYS A 144 11.49 9.29 -2.55
CA LYS A 144 11.27 8.55 -1.29
C LYS A 144 10.04 7.65 -1.35
N SER A 145 8.91 8.17 -1.87
CA SER A 145 7.66 7.41 -2.00
C SER A 145 7.82 6.20 -2.92
N THR A 146 8.53 6.35 -4.04
CA THR A 146 8.79 5.24 -4.98
C THR A 146 9.60 4.14 -4.32
N ILE A 147 10.70 4.50 -3.66
CA ILE A 147 11.58 3.53 -2.98
C ILE A 147 10.82 2.78 -1.87
N TYR A 148 10.06 3.50 -1.04
CA TYR A 148 9.25 2.85 0.00
C TYR A 148 8.16 1.93 -0.57
N ASN A 149 7.57 2.26 -1.72
CA ASN A 149 6.64 1.35 -2.40
C ASN A 149 7.35 0.10 -2.92
N MET A 150 8.58 0.21 -3.44
CA MET A 150 9.41 -0.94 -3.82
C MET A 150 9.67 -1.85 -2.61
N MET A 151 10.11 -1.29 -1.49
CA MET A 151 10.34 -2.05 -0.25
C MET A 151 9.05 -2.69 0.26
N THR A 152 7.93 -1.97 0.23
CA THR A 152 6.62 -2.49 0.64
C THR A 152 6.24 -3.72 -0.18
N VAL A 153 6.41 -3.68 -1.50
CA VAL A 153 6.14 -4.83 -2.37
C VAL A 153 7.04 -6.02 -2.02
N CYS A 154 8.33 -5.80 -1.74
CA CYS A 154 9.23 -6.87 -1.30
C CYS A 154 8.78 -7.50 0.02
N HIS A 155 8.37 -6.68 1.01
CA HIS A 155 7.85 -7.16 2.30
C HIS A 155 6.57 -7.97 2.15
N GLU A 156 5.65 -7.50 1.33
CA GLU A 156 4.38 -8.19 1.10
C GLU A 156 4.59 -9.53 0.36
N ILE A 157 5.48 -9.58 -0.63
CA ILE A 157 5.84 -10.83 -1.33
C ILE A 157 6.51 -11.82 -0.36
N ALA A 158 7.47 -11.35 0.44
CA ALA A 158 8.15 -12.21 1.42
C ALA A 158 7.17 -12.73 2.47
N GLY A 159 6.30 -11.86 3.00
CA GLY A 159 5.24 -12.23 3.94
C GLY A 159 4.28 -13.27 3.36
N TYR A 160 3.83 -13.08 2.12
CA TYR A 160 2.99 -14.05 1.41
C TYR A 160 3.71 -15.38 1.20
N ALA A 161 4.98 -15.34 0.80
CA ALA A 161 5.78 -16.54 0.56
C ALA A 161 6.02 -17.34 1.85
N ILE A 162 6.23 -16.67 2.99
CA ILE A 162 6.34 -17.31 4.31
C ILE A 162 5.00 -17.92 4.73
N LYS A 163 3.90 -17.16 4.60
CA LYS A 163 2.54 -17.60 4.93
C LYS A 163 2.16 -18.88 4.19
N ASN A 164 2.56 -19.00 2.92
CA ASN A 164 2.26 -20.15 2.07
C ASN A 164 3.39 -21.19 2.01
N ASP A 165 4.32 -21.08 2.93
CA ASP A 165 5.38 -22.07 3.09
C ASP A 165 6.36 -22.19 1.89
N TYR A 166 6.48 -21.22 1.01
CA TYR A 166 7.45 -21.22 -0.11
C TYR A 166 8.88 -20.92 0.35
N ILE A 167 9.02 -20.11 1.41
CA ILE A 167 10.31 -19.77 2.04
C ILE A 167 10.20 -19.83 3.57
N THR A 168 11.34 -19.92 4.25
CA THR A 168 11.41 -20.00 5.73
C THR A 168 11.95 -18.74 6.39
N ALA A 169 12.62 -17.88 5.62
CA ALA A 169 13.23 -16.66 6.12
C ALA A 169 12.78 -15.47 5.28
N ASP A 170 12.60 -14.33 5.94
CA ASP A 170 12.23 -13.07 5.29
C ASP A 170 13.48 -12.40 4.72
N PHE A 171 13.63 -12.44 3.40
CA PHE A 171 14.71 -11.81 2.67
C PHE A 171 14.59 -10.28 2.58
N SER A 172 13.43 -9.72 2.92
CA SER A 172 13.14 -8.29 2.82
C SER A 172 13.33 -7.53 4.14
N LYS A 173 13.47 -8.22 5.27
CA LYS A 173 13.43 -7.67 6.63
C LYS A 173 14.40 -6.52 6.90
N TYR A 174 15.58 -6.55 6.29
CA TYR A 174 16.65 -5.60 6.55
C TYR A 174 16.95 -4.69 5.35
N LEU A 175 16.01 -4.56 4.40
CA LEU A 175 16.15 -3.63 3.30
C LEU A 175 16.32 -2.20 3.81
N THR A 176 17.28 -1.50 3.26
CA THR A 176 17.56 -0.09 3.54
C THR A 176 17.26 0.75 2.32
N ALA A 177 16.97 2.03 2.53
CA ALA A 177 16.61 2.92 1.45
C ALA A 177 17.50 4.16 1.48
N GLU A 178 18.23 4.39 0.40
CA GLU A 178 18.73 5.69 0.02
C GLU A 178 17.80 6.26 -1.05
N PHE A 179 17.49 7.54 -0.98
CA PHE A 179 16.60 8.20 -1.92
C PHE A 179 16.97 9.66 -2.04
N ARG A 180 16.62 10.26 -3.17
CA ARG A 180 16.75 11.71 -3.35
C ARG A 180 15.84 12.42 -2.36
N ASP A 181 16.40 13.44 -1.68
CA ASP A 181 15.59 14.32 -0.83
C ASP A 181 14.47 14.95 -1.66
N PRO A 182 13.25 14.98 -1.15
CA PRO A 182 12.15 15.59 -1.87
C PRO A 182 12.43 17.09 -2.03
N GLU A 183 12.54 17.56 -3.26
CA GLU A 183 12.35 18.98 -3.53
C GLU A 183 10.96 19.36 -3.01
N GLN A 184 10.82 20.53 -2.40
CA GLN A 184 9.52 21.03 -1.94
C GLN A 184 8.64 21.29 -3.18
N ILE A 185 7.91 20.24 -3.58
CA ILE A 185 7.07 20.25 -4.79
C ILE A 185 5.83 21.15 -4.60
N HIS A 186 5.38 21.30 -3.33
CA HIS A 186 4.16 22.02 -2.97
C HIS A 186 4.49 23.28 -2.19
N ARG A 187 4.04 24.43 -2.67
CA ARG A 187 4.11 25.71 -1.97
C ARG A 187 2.73 26.37 -1.90
N PRO A 188 2.41 27.08 -0.80
CA PRO A 188 1.19 27.89 -0.77
C PRO A 188 1.26 29.02 -1.80
N PHE A 189 0.11 29.42 -2.32
CA PHE A 189 0.00 30.65 -3.09
C PHE A 189 0.31 31.84 -2.19
N THR A 190 1.08 32.77 -2.69
CA THR A 190 1.37 34.06 -2.02
C THR A 190 0.16 34.98 -2.12
N HIS A 191 0.12 36.02 -1.28
CA HIS A 191 -0.92 37.05 -1.34
C HIS A 191 -1.02 37.68 -2.74
N THR A 192 0.12 38.06 -3.36
CA THR A 192 0.15 38.63 -4.71
C THR A 192 -0.36 37.69 -5.79
N GLU A 193 -0.09 36.40 -5.66
CA GLU A 193 -0.62 35.38 -6.57
C GLU A 193 -2.14 35.22 -6.41
N ILE A 194 -2.65 35.24 -5.18
CA ILE A 194 -4.11 35.20 -4.92
C ILE A 194 -4.80 36.44 -5.48
N GLU A 195 -4.22 37.61 -5.33
CA GLU A 195 -4.73 38.83 -5.96
C GLU A 195 -4.76 38.75 -7.49
N ARG A 196 -3.78 38.06 -8.07
CA ARG A 196 -3.80 37.79 -9.53
C ARG A 196 -4.91 36.83 -9.90
N LEU A 197 -5.13 35.72 -9.12
CA LEU A 197 -6.24 34.80 -9.34
C LEU A 197 -7.61 35.54 -9.29
N ARG A 198 -7.77 36.48 -8.37
CA ARG A 198 -8.99 37.31 -8.25
C ARG A 198 -9.23 38.15 -9.52
N ARG A 199 -8.19 38.78 -10.05
CA ARG A 199 -8.30 39.55 -11.30
C ARG A 199 -8.66 38.65 -12.49
N ASP A 200 -8.15 37.44 -12.50
CA ASP A 200 -8.35 36.48 -13.57
C ASP A 200 -9.58 35.57 -13.31
N CYS A 201 -10.50 35.95 -12.40
CA CYS A 201 -11.61 35.12 -11.96
C CYS A 201 -12.65 34.76 -13.05
N GLY A 202 -12.49 35.26 -14.29
CA GLY A 202 -13.23 34.78 -15.47
C GLY A 202 -12.66 33.51 -16.09
N LEU A 203 -11.48 33.06 -15.69
CA LEU A 203 -10.80 31.89 -16.26
C LEU A 203 -10.93 30.65 -15.39
N ASP A 204 -11.12 29.49 -16.04
CA ASP A 204 -11.31 28.20 -15.34
C ASP A 204 -10.20 27.86 -14.36
N GLY A 205 -8.93 28.10 -14.71
CA GLY A 205 -7.78 27.82 -13.86
C GLY A 205 -7.77 28.68 -12.60
N ALA A 206 -8.08 29.97 -12.72
CA ALA A 206 -8.17 30.89 -11.59
C ALA A 206 -9.30 30.54 -10.65
N GLN A 207 -10.50 30.29 -11.19
CA GLN A 207 -11.67 29.89 -10.41
C GLN A 207 -11.43 28.57 -9.67
N PHE A 208 -10.78 27.61 -10.32
CA PHE A 208 -10.43 26.33 -9.69
C PHE A 208 -9.47 26.55 -8.51
N ALA A 209 -8.44 27.37 -8.70
CA ALA A 209 -7.49 27.70 -7.64
C ALA A 209 -8.20 28.38 -6.46
N LEU A 210 -9.01 29.44 -6.72
CA LEU A 210 -9.75 30.15 -5.67
C LEU A 210 -10.69 29.22 -4.90
N ILE A 211 -11.46 28.37 -5.59
CA ILE A 211 -12.36 27.43 -4.91
C ILE A 211 -11.57 26.45 -4.03
N THR A 212 -10.42 25.94 -4.49
CA THR A 212 -9.60 25.03 -3.67
C THR A 212 -8.92 25.75 -2.50
N ILE A 213 -8.51 27.00 -2.65
CA ILE A 213 -7.95 27.85 -1.59
C ILE A 213 -8.97 28.09 -0.49
N TYR A 214 -10.22 28.37 -0.84
CA TYR A 214 -11.26 28.75 0.12
C TYR A 214 -12.18 27.61 0.61
N THR A 215 -11.96 26.39 0.14
CA THR A 215 -12.68 25.19 0.61
C THR A 215 -11.77 24.10 1.17
N GLY A 216 -10.51 24.09 0.75
CA GLY A 216 -9.60 23.00 1.02
C GLY A 216 -9.97 21.66 0.33
N LEU A 217 -10.88 21.68 -0.66
CA LEU A 217 -11.20 20.51 -1.47
C LEU A 217 -9.94 19.93 -2.16
N ARG A 218 -9.85 18.59 -2.24
CA ARG A 218 -8.84 18.01 -3.12
C ARG A 218 -9.22 18.27 -4.57
N PRO A 219 -8.25 18.47 -5.48
CA PRO A 219 -8.53 18.71 -6.91
C PRO A 219 -9.51 17.69 -7.53
N SER A 220 -9.31 16.40 -7.25
CA SER A 220 -10.21 15.36 -7.74
C SER A 220 -11.61 15.38 -7.11
N GLU A 221 -11.73 15.86 -5.87
CA GLU A 221 -13.01 16.04 -5.19
C GLU A 221 -13.78 17.21 -5.80
N LEU A 222 -13.12 18.34 -6.06
CA LEU A 222 -13.75 19.50 -6.70
C LEU A 222 -14.28 19.18 -8.09
N LEU A 223 -13.53 18.40 -8.90
CA LEU A 223 -13.98 17.98 -10.23
C LEU A 223 -15.20 17.06 -10.22
N GLN A 224 -15.50 16.42 -9.09
CA GLN A 224 -16.60 15.48 -8.94
C GLN A 224 -17.70 15.96 -7.97
N ALA A 225 -17.47 17.10 -7.31
CA ALA A 225 -18.46 17.64 -6.39
C ALA A 225 -19.64 18.23 -7.17
N VAL A 226 -20.84 17.95 -6.68
CA VAL A 226 -22.10 18.53 -7.14
C VAL A 226 -22.49 19.61 -6.15
N PHE A 227 -22.83 20.78 -6.65
CA PHE A 227 -23.25 21.94 -5.90
C PHE A 227 -24.69 22.29 -6.25
N THR A 228 -25.43 22.83 -5.28
CA THR A 228 -26.81 23.29 -5.43
C THR A 228 -26.98 24.69 -4.85
N ASP A 229 -28.07 25.39 -5.21
CA ASP A 229 -28.39 26.68 -4.60
C ASP A 229 -28.68 26.56 -3.10
N GLU A 230 -29.18 25.41 -2.66
CA GLU A 230 -29.37 25.10 -1.23
C GLU A 230 -28.03 25.03 -0.47
N ASP A 231 -27.00 24.44 -1.09
CA ASP A 231 -25.64 24.42 -0.54
C ASP A 231 -25.09 25.83 -0.35
N LEU A 232 -25.32 26.71 -1.33
CA LEU A 232 -24.90 28.11 -1.24
C LEU A 232 -25.65 28.86 -0.15
N ALA A 233 -26.94 28.57 0.02
CA ALA A 233 -27.77 29.20 1.05
C ALA A 233 -27.37 28.79 2.47
N ARG A 234 -27.03 27.53 2.69
CA ARG A 234 -26.57 27.02 4.00
C ARG A 234 -25.09 27.24 4.27
N GLY A 235 -24.30 27.64 3.26
CA GLY A 235 -22.89 27.96 3.39
C GLY A 235 -21.92 26.76 3.46
N TYR A 236 -22.37 25.54 3.13
CA TYR A 236 -21.51 24.36 3.07
C TYR A 236 -22.07 23.31 2.12
N ILE A 237 -21.18 22.42 1.65
CA ILE A 237 -21.56 21.17 0.95
C ILE A 237 -21.15 19.95 1.79
N VAL A 238 -21.79 18.82 1.51
CA VAL A 238 -21.37 17.51 2.04
C VAL A 238 -20.76 16.73 0.88
N ALA A 239 -19.46 16.58 0.89
CA ALA A 239 -18.72 15.91 -0.18
C ALA A 239 -17.47 15.20 0.35
N GLY A 240 -16.71 14.58 -0.56
CA GLY A 240 -15.45 13.89 -0.27
C GLY A 240 -15.48 12.42 -0.67
N LEU A 241 -14.35 11.93 -1.24
CA LEU A 241 -14.34 10.65 -1.96
C LEU A 241 -13.27 9.66 -1.51
N LYS A 242 -12.13 10.14 -1.00
CA LYS A 242 -10.89 9.35 -1.07
C LYS A 242 -10.52 8.56 0.19
N THR A 243 -10.97 8.96 1.36
CA THR A 243 -10.61 8.32 2.63
C THR A 243 -11.84 8.20 3.52
N ASP A 244 -11.89 7.24 4.43
CA ASP A 244 -13.03 7.08 5.34
C ASP A 244 -13.27 8.35 6.17
N ALA A 245 -12.22 9.05 6.59
CA ALA A 245 -12.32 10.35 7.27
C ALA A 245 -12.69 11.51 6.32
N GLY A 246 -12.53 11.35 5.03
CA GLY A 246 -12.81 12.36 4.01
C GLY A 246 -14.16 12.20 3.33
N LYS A 247 -14.80 11.03 3.44
CA LYS A 247 -16.11 10.76 2.83
C LYS A 247 -17.20 11.50 3.59
N ASN A 248 -18.12 12.09 2.84
CA ASN A 248 -19.32 12.77 3.38
C ASN A 248 -18.97 13.79 4.48
N ARG A 249 -17.84 14.50 4.35
CA ARG A 249 -17.51 15.56 5.30
C ARG A 249 -18.18 16.87 4.93
N VAL A 250 -18.40 17.68 5.94
CA VAL A 250 -18.82 19.07 5.74
C VAL A 250 -17.66 19.89 5.20
N ILE A 251 -17.86 20.53 4.08
CA ILE A 251 -16.91 21.45 3.42
C ILE A 251 -17.55 22.83 3.45
N PRO A 252 -17.08 23.71 4.33
CA PRO A 252 -17.64 25.06 4.43
C PRO A 252 -17.23 25.89 3.20
N LEU A 253 -18.11 26.80 2.80
CA LEU A 253 -17.93 27.72 1.68
C LEU A 253 -17.64 29.12 2.22
N HIS A 254 -16.47 29.64 1.86
CA HIS A 254 -16.11 31.02 2.18
C HIS A 254 -16.96 32.00 1.33
N ALA A 255 -17.34 33.16 1.89
CA ALA A 255 -18.19 34.13 1.22
C ALA A 255 -17.61 34.59 -0.14
N GLU A 256 -16.31 34.68 -0.24
CA GLU A 256 -15.60 35.15 -1.45
C GLU A 256 -15.82 34.26 -2.68
N ILE A 257 -16.02 32.96 -2.50
CA ILE A 257 -16.21 32.03 -3.63
C ILE A 257 -17.68 31.82 -4.00
N ILE A 258 -18.62 32.26 -3.18
CA ILE A 258 -20.07 32.11 -3.46
C ILE A 258 -20.45 32.70 -4.81
N PRO A 259 -20.03 33.93 -5.19
CA PRO A 259 -20.33 34.49 -6.51
C PRO A 259 -19.76 33.66 -7.67
N ILE A 260 -18.55 33.10 -7.49
CA ILE A 260 -17.89 32.27 -8.49
C ILE A 260 -18.70 30.97 -8.69
N ILE A 261 -19.05 30.30 -7.60
CA ILE A 261 -19.82 29.03 -7.66
C ILE A 261 -21.20 29.31 -8.28
N ARG A 262 -21.89 30.35 -7.86
CA ARG A 262 -23.20 30.73 -8.41
C ARG A 262 -23.10 31.01 -9.93
N GLY A 263 -22.12 31.76 -10.37
CA GLY A 263 -21.91 32.02 -11.80
C GLY A 263 -21.69 30.74 -12.62
N ARG A 264 -21.00 29.76 -12.04
CA ARG A 264 -20.80 28.46 -12.70
C ARG A 264 -22.06 27.60 -12.73
N LEU A 265 -22.84 27.61 -11.66
CA LEU A 265 -24.10 26.87 -11.58
C LEU A 265 -25.13 27.34 -12.64
N LEU A 266 -25.13 28.63 -13.01
CA LEU A 266 -25.98 29.13 -14.09
C LEU A 266 -25.74 28.45 -15.45
N HIS A 267 -24.54 27.90 -15.66
CA HIS A 267 -24.15 27.22 -16.88
C HIS A 267 -24.01 25.69 -16.69
N SER A 268 -24.31 25.16 -15.52
CA SER A 268 -24.27 23.73 -15.19
C SER A 268 -25.66 23.13 -15.28
N THR A 269 -25.78 21.96 -15.89
CA THR A 269 -27.04 21.20 -15.96
C THR A 269 -27.15 20.10 -14.90
N ASP A 270 -26.03 19.77 -14.26
CA ASP A 270 -25.91 18.64 -13.33
C ASP A 270 -25.28 18.99 -11.98
N GLY A 271 -25.01 20.27 -11.77
CA GLY A 271 -24.42 20.81 -10.55
C GLY A 271 -22.87 20.69 -10.46
N HIS A 272 -22.22 20.12 -11.48
CA HIS A 272 -20.75 20.13 -11.52
C HIS A 272 -20.23 21.51 -11.96
N LEU A 273 -19.27 22.06 -11.20
CA LEU A 273 -18.72 23.38 -11.51
C LEU A 273 -17.75 23.35 -12.70
N PHE A 274 -17.11 22.26 -12.94
CA PHE A 274 -16.16 22.05 -14.03
C PHE A 274 -16.59 20.86 -14.86
N ARG A 275 -16.23 20.85 -16.16
CA ARG A 275 -16.51 19.67 -17.01
C ARG A 275 -15.95 18.41 -16.34
N PRO A 276 -16.66 17.28 -16.39
CA PRO A 276 -16.21 16.01 -15.81
C PRO A 276 -14.97 15.51 -16.56
N LEU A 277 -13.81 15.95 -16.12
CA LEU A 277 -12.50 15.52 -16.63
C LEU A 277 -11.79 14.71 -15.53
N SER A 278 -10.95 13.76 -15.95
CA SER A 278 -9.96 13.23 -15.01
C SER A 278 -9.01 14.36 -14.58
N LEU A 279 -8.46 14.26 -13.37
CA LEU A 279 -7.50 15.27 -12.89
C LEU A 279 -6.30 15.44 -13.83
N GLY A 280 -5.83 14.34 -14.47
CA GLY A 280 -4.77 14.40 -15.46
C GLY A 280 -5.17 15.23 -16.68
N ALA A 281 -6.37 15.00 -17.23
CA ALA A 281 -6.89 15.76 -18.37
C ALA A 281 -7.13 17.24 -18.00
N PHE A 282 -7.66 17.53 -16.81
CA PHE A 282 -7.83 18.91 -16.33
C PHE A 282 -6.47 19.61 -16.19
N ARG A 283 -5.48 18.95 -15.59
CA ARG A 283 -4.13 19.48 -15.45
C ARG A 283 -3.54 19.87 -16.80
N THR A 284 -3.63 18.99 -17.80
CA THR A 284 -3.02 19.23 -19.11
C THR A 284 -3.76 20.28 -19.93
N ARG A 285 -5.11 20.32 -19.86
CA ARG A 285 -5.93 21.15 -20.76
C ARG A 285 -6.28 22.52 -20.18
N VAL A 286 -6.32 22.65 -18.86
CA VAL A 286 -6.78 23.87 -18.19
C VAL A 286 -5.71 24.44 -17.27
N TRP A 287 -5.22 23.62 -16.33
CA TRP A 287 -4.32 24.10 -15.28
C TRP A 287 -2.95 24.55 -15.80
N ASN A 288 -2.22 23.66 -16.48
CA ASN A 288 -0.88 23.99 -16.95
C ASN A 288 -0.87 25.18 -17.94
N PRO A 289 -1.78 25.25 -18.93
CA PRO A 289 -1.84 26.42 -19.83
C PRO A 289 -2.12 27.72 -19.07
N TYR A 290 -2.99 27.70 -18.05
CA TYR A 290 -3.25 28.88 -17.24
C TYR A 290 -2.03 29.28 -16.40
N MET A 291 -1.37 28.37 -15.71
CA MET A 291 -0.17 28.62 -14.90
C MET A 291 0.96 29.20 -15.77
N GLU A 292 1.18 28.64 -16.95
CA GLU A 292 2.16 29.16 -17.92
C GLU A 292 1.83 30.58 -18.38
N ALA A 293 0.56 30.85 -18.72
CA ALA A 293 0.11 32.16 -19.17
C ALA A 293 0.29 33.26 -18.11
N VAL A 294 0.19 32.92 -16.82
CA VAL A 294 0.34 33.87 -15.72
C VAL A 294 1.75 33.90 -15.11
N GLY A 295 2.65 33.02 -15.59
CA GLY A 295 4.02 32.91 -15.08
C GLY A 295 4.10 32.33 -13.65
N MET A 296 3.17 31.48 -13.27
CA MET A 296 3.15 30.82 -11.98
C MET A 296 3.52 29.34 -12.11
N ASP A 297 4.18 28.78 -11.08
CA ASP A 297 4.52 27.36 -11.01
C ASP A 297 3.84 26.74 -9.78
N HIS A 298 2.60 26.34 -9.97
CA HIS A 298 1.80 25.67 -8.96
C HIS A 298 1.19 24.38 -9.48
N LEU A 299 1.05 23.39 -8.59
CA LEU A 299 0.27 22.19 -8.84
C LEU A 299 -1.20 22.39 -8.41
N PRO A 300 -2.16 21.67 -9.00
CA PRO A 300 -3.57 21.79 -8.60
C PRO A 300 -3.83 21.56 -7.10
N HIS A 301 -2.92 20.86 -6.41
CA HIS A 301 -3.05 20.57 -4.97
C HIS A 301 -2.61 21.74 -4.07
N ASP A 302 -1.89 22.72 -4.62
CA ASP A 302 -1.34 23.84 -3.84
C ASP A 302 -2.42 24.78 -3.30
N GLY A 303 -3.57 24.88 -3.97
CA GLY A 303 -4.72 25.61 -3.42
C GLY A 303 -5.19 25.04 -2.08
N ARG A 304 -5.22 23.73 -1.94
CA ARG A 304 -5.55 23.09 -0.65
C ARG A 304 -4.43 23.26 0.39
N HIS A 305 -3.17 23.26 0.00
CA HIS A 305 -2.05 23.60 0.91
C HIS A 305 -2.16 25.04 1.38
N THR A 306 -2.52 25.96 0.48
CA THR A 306 -2.80 27.37 0.82
C THR A 306 -3.95 27.49 1.82
N CYS A 307 -5.05 26.78 1.61
CA CYS A 307 -6.16 26.74 2.57
C CYS A 307 -5.69 26.32 3.97
N ALA A 308 -4.87 25.25 4.05
CA ALA A 308 -4.33 24.78 5.33
C ALA A 308 -3.47 25.84 6.03
N THR A 309 -2.58 26.49 5.27
CA THR A 309 -1.70 27.56 5.77
C THR A 309 -2.49 28.79 6.21
N LEU A 310 -3.47 29.23 5.41
CA LEU A 310 -4.31 30.39 5.75
C LEU A 310 -5.16 30.11 7.01
N MET A 311 -5.75 28.94 7.14
CA MET A 311 -6.47 28.54 8.35
C MET A 311 -5.56 28.52 9.59
N GLU A 312 -4.31 28.09 9.43
CA GLU A 312 -3.33 28.11 10.52
C GLU A 312 -2.98 29.54 10.93
N SER A 313 -2.66 30.39 9.97
CA SER A 313 -2.35 31.81 10.21
C SER A 313 -3.54 32.56 10.82
N ALA A 314 -4.77 32.19 10.45
CA ALA A 314 -6.00 32.77 11.01
C ALA A 314 -6.37 32.23 12.40
N GLY A 315 -5.54 31.35 12.99
CA GLY A 315 -5.78 30.79 14.32
C GLY A 315 -6.91 29.75 14.38
N VAL A 316 -7.29 29.15 13.25
CA VAL A 316 -8.30 28.07 13.24
C VAL A 316 -7.77 26.85 14.01
N PRO A 317 -8.51 26.33 15.00
CA PRO A 317 -8.08 25.19 15.81
C PRO A 317 -7.69 23.95 14.97
N ALA A 318 -6.64 23.24 15.35
CA ALA A 318 -6.09 22.12 14.58
C ALA A 318 -7.13 21.01 14.28
N ASN A 319 -8.00 20.70 15.24
CA ASN A 319 -9.09 19.74 15.07
C ASN A 319 -10.10 20.19 14.01
N ARG A 320 -10.45 21.50 13.97
CA ARG A 320 -11.33 22.09 12.96
C ARG A 320 -10.70 22.03 11.56
N ARG A 321 -9.42 22.40 11.48
CA ARG A 321 -8.64 22.27 10.22
C ARG A 321 -8.63 20.83 9.69
N LYS A 322 -8.42 19.83 10.59
CA LYS A 322 -8.47 18.41 10.22
C LYS A 322 -9.85 18.00 9.68
N LEU A 323 -10.95 18.46 10.32
CA LEU A 323 -12.31 18.17 9.86
C LEU A 323 -12.59 18.77 8.47
N ILE A 324 -12.30 20.05 8.26
CA ILE A 324 -12.49 20.74 6.97
C ILE A 324 -11.69 20.06 5.86
N LEU A 325 -10.42 19.73 6.13
CA LEU A 325 -9.55 19.08 5.16
C LEU A 325 -9.82 17.58 5.00
N GLY A 326 -10.55 16.92 5.90
CA GLY A 326 -10.77 15.48 5.87
C GLY A 326 -9.48 14.68 6.11
N HIS A 327 -8.73 15.08 7.13
CA HIS A 327 -7.59 14.33 7.66
C HIS A 327 -8.07 13.39 8.76
N ALA A 328 -7.47 12.18 8.84
CA ALA A 328 -7.81 11.24 9.90
C ALA A 328 -7.46 11.84 11.28
N LEU A 329 -8.40 11.76 12.19
CA LEU A 329 -8.21 12.08 13.60
C LEU A 329 -7.50 10.87 14.22
N ARG A 330 -6.22 11.00 14.56
CA ARG A 330 -5.41 9.88 15.06
C ARG A 330 -5.52 9.67 16.57
N ASP A 331 -5.96 10.69 17.31
CA ASP A 331 -6.08 10.64 18.76
C ASP A 331 -7.52 10.33 19.18
N VAL A 332 -7.66 9.46 20.20
CA VAL A 332 -8.97 9.11 20.79
C VAL A 332 -9.64 10.37 21.36
N THR A 333 -8.86 11.33 21.85
CA THR A 333 -9.33 12.63 22.34
C THR A 333 -9.92 13.47 21.21
N ASP A 334 -9.31 13.47 20.03
CA ASP A 334 -9.83 14.14 18.82
C ASP A 334 -11.15 13.50 18.35
N ALA A 335 -11.32 12.18 18.54
CA ALA A 335 -12.53 11.46 18.13
C ALA A 335 -13.76 11.73 19.03
N VAL A 336 -13.57 12.05 20.30
CA VAL A 336 -14.66 12.36 21.25
C VAL A 336 -15.31 13.72 20.97
N TYR A 337 -14.60 14.66 20.33
CA TYR A 337 -15.12 16.00 19.98
C TYR A 337 -15.69 16.08 18.55
N THR A 338 -16.07 14.99 17.93
CA THR A 338 -16.48 14.92 16.51
C THR A 338 -17.85 15.49 16.17
N HIS A 339 -18.66 15.90 17.14
CA HIS A 339 -19.96 16.55 16.88
C HIS A 339 -19.81 18.07 16.75
N VAL A 340 -19.07 18.50 15.71
CA VAL A 340 -18.98 19.90 15.36
C VAL A 340 -20.14 20.25 14.42
N PRO A 341 -21.04 21.16 14.78
CA PRO A 341 -22.10 21.57 13.88
C PRO A 341 -21.49 22.22 12.61
N PRO A 342 -22.09 22.00 11.43
CA PRO A 342 -21.61 22.57 10.17
C PRO A 342 -21.38 24.08 10.21
N GLU A 343 -22.25 24.80 10.88
CA GLU A 343 -22.21 26.26 11.04
C GLU A 343 -20.91 26.72 11.74
N ALA A 344 -20.42 25.93 12.71
CA ALA A 344 -19.15 26.24 13.35
C ALA A 344 -17.97 26.11 12.41
N LEU A 345 -17.99 25.17 11.45
CA LEU A 345 -16.97 25.06 10.41
C LEU A 345 -17.07 26.20 9.38
N VAL A 346 -18.30 26.65 9.07
CA VAL A 346 -18.54 27.83 8.24
C VAL A 346 -17.95 29.07 8.90
N MET A 347 -18.15 29.27 10.20
CA MET A 347 -17.53 30.37 10.93
C MET A 347 -15.99 30.33 10.90
N GLU A 348 -15.41 29.14 10.98
CA GLU A 348 -13.94 28.98 10.95
C GLU A 348 -13.35 29.33 9.58
N ILE A 349 -13.98 28.94 8.48
CA ILE A 349 -13.44 29.22 7.15
C ILE A 349 -13.54 30.72 6.81
N GLN A 350 -14.53 31.46 7.36
CA GLN A 350 -14.64 32.91 7.15
C GLN A 350 -13.51 33.71 7.79
N LYS A 351 -12.68 33.12 8.65
CA LYS A 351 -11.54 33.79 9.28
C LYS A 351 -10.34 33.94 8.33
N ILE A 352 -10.31 33.20 7.22
CA ILE A 352 -9.16 33.27 6.30
C ILE A 352 -9.26 34.53 5.42
N HIS A 353 -8.24 35.34 5.51
CA HIS A 353 -8.06 36.57 4.71
C HIS A 353 -6.66 36.53 4.15
N PRO A 354 -6.46 36.15 2.87
CA PRO A 354 -5.16 36.19 2.19
C PRO A 354 -4.74 37.57 1.80
#